data_394e74733b0e6524cc07aed51936ce9b
#
_entry.id   394e74733b0e6524cc07aed51936ce9b
#
_cell.length_a   1.000
_cell.length_b   1.000
_cell.length_c   1.000
_cell.angle_alpha   90.00
_cell.angle_beta   90.00
_cell.angle_gamma   90.00
#
_symmetry.space_group_name_H-M   'P 1'
#
loop_
_entity.id
_entity.type
_entity.pdbx_description
1 polymer ?
#
loop_
_entity_poly.entity_id
_entity_poly.type
_entity_poly.pdbx_seq_one_letter_code
_entity_poly.pdbx_strand_id
1 'polypeptide(L)'
;MLVPVNWLKDYVDINISPQELGDALTLSGSKVEEVIVTGDVINKVVTGKIIKIEKHPDAEKLSICQVDVNAEEPIQIVTAATNMKEQDVVPVALHGSTLADGTKIKKGKLRGVPSNGMFCSEEELGIAGDEPVVGLMILPENTPLGKEMKEVKIGRAHV
;
A
#
# COMPACT_ATOMS: atom_id res chain seq x y z
N MET A 1 -21.50 2.25 -14.52
CA MET A 1 -20.15 2.11 -15.13
C MET A 1 -19.16 2.92 -14.31
N LEU A 2 -18.05 2.32 -13.94
CA LEU A 2 -16.97 3.01 -13.26
C LEU A 2 -15.90 3.39 -14.28
N VAL A 3 -15.46 4.64 -14.25
CA VAL A 3 -14.40 5.15 -15.12
C VAL A 3 -13.21 5.58 -14.29
N PRO A 4 -12.03 4.93 -14.45
CA PRO A 4 -10.83 5.35 -13.75
C PRO A 4 -10.38 6.75 -14.18
N VAL A 5 -10.17 7.66 -13.23
CA VAL A 5 -9.72 9.03 -13.54
C VAL A 5 -8.37 9.02 -14.26
N ASN A 6 -7.51 8.07 -13.95
CA ASN A 6 -6.21 7.95 -14.63
C ASN A 6 -6.35 7.67 -16.12
N TRP A 7 -7.37 6.95 -16.56
CA TRP A 7 -7.67 6.77 -17.99
C TRP A 7 -8.06 8.08 -18.66
N LEU A 8 -8.87 8.89 -17.96
CA LEU A 8 -9.28 10.19 -18.49
C LEU A 8 -8.08 11.13 -18.69
N LYS A 9 -7.07 11.04 -17.83
CA LYS A 9 -5.83 11.84 -17.93
C LYS A 9 -5.00 11.52 -19.17
N ASP A 10 -5.17 10.35 -19.77
CA ASP A 10 -4.49 9.98 -21.01
C ASP A 10 -5.06 10.74 -22.23
N TYR A 11 -6.28 11.29 -22.11
CA TYR A 11 -6.97 12.01 -23.17
C TYR A 11 -7.13 13.50 -22.91
N VAL A 12 -7.18 13.90 -21.63
CA VAL A 12 -7.42 15.28 -21.22
C VAL A 12 -6.60 15.62 -19.99
N ASP A 13 -6.08 16.83 -19.94
CA ASP A 13 -5.40 17.33 -18.74
C ASP A 13 -6.41 17.59 -17.62
N ILE A 14 -6.31 16.82 -16.54
CA ILE A 14 -7.16 16.95 -15.36
C ILE A 14 -6.30 17.40 -14.18
N ASN A 15 -6.52 18.64 -13.73
CA ASN A 15 -5.75 19.28 -12.65
C ASN A 15 -6.61 19.59 -11.41
N ILE A 16 -7.80 18.99 -11.34
CA ILE A 16 -8.74 19.13 -10.22
C ILE A 16 -8.88 17.81 -9.47
N SER A 17 -9.41 17.87 -8.25
CA SER A 17 -9.65 16.68 -7.45
C SER A 17 -10.74 15.79 -8.08
N PRO A 18 -10.77 14.47 -7.76
CA PRO A 18 -11.81 13.58 -8.24
C PRO A 18 -13.23 14.04 -7.87
N GLN A 19 -13.41 14.65 -6.70
CA GLN A 19 -14.69 15.18 -6.27
C GLN A 19 -15.12 16.38 -7.13
N GLU A 20 -14.22 17.33 -7.34
CA GLU A 20 -14.46 18.50 -8.22
C GLU A 20 -14.75 18.07 -9.66
N LEU A 21 -14.06 17.02 -10.14
CA LEU A 21 -14.33 16.44 -11.46
C LEU A 21 -15.73 15.84 -11.53
N GLY A 22 -16.17 15.10 -10.50
CA GLY A 22 -17.51 14.55 -10.42
C GLY A 22 -18.59 15.64 -10.43
N ASP A 23 -18.37 16.72 -9.69
CA ASP A 23 -19.28 17.87 -9.65
C ASP A 23 -19.35 18.59 -11.01
N ALA A 24 -18.19 18.81 -11.65
CA ALA A 24 -18.14 19.43 -12.97
C ALA A 24 -18.82 18.59 -14.05
N LEU A 25 -18.65 17.27 -14.05
CA LEU A 25 -19.31 16.36 -14.97
C LEU A 25 -20.85 16.38 -14.76
N THR A 26 -21.29 16.39 -13.52
CA THR A 26 -22.71 16.45 -13.17
C THR A 26 -23.34 17.77 -13.66
N LEU A 27 -22.67 18.89 -13.46
CA LEU A 27 -23.13 20.21 -13.94
C LEU A 27 -23.16 20.29 -15.47
N SER A 28 -22.29 19.59 -16.17
CA SER A 28 -22.25 19.55 -17.64
C SER A 28 -23.28 18.61 -18.28
N GLY A 29 -24.09 17.91 -17.47
CA GLY A 29 -25.13 17.01 -17.93
C GLY A 29 -24.84 15.52 -17.85
N SER A 30 -23.62 15.14 -17.47
CA SER A 30 -23.23 13.74 -17.22
C SER A 30 -23.30 13.46 -15.73
N LYS A 31 -24.43 12.93 -15.28
CA LYS A 31 -24.65 12.66 -13.85
C LYS A 31 -23.60 11.68 -13.30
N VAL A 32 -22.87 12.09 -12.29
CA VAL A 32 -21.97 11.25 -11.51
C VAL A 32 -22.71 10.85 -10.23
N GLU A 33 -22.97 9.56 -10.07
CA GLU A 33 -23.71 9.02 -8.92
C GLU A 33 -22.78 8.80 -7.72
N GLU A 34 -21.54 8.43 -7.97
CA GLU A 34 -20.57 8.11 -6.93
C GLU A 34 -19.15 8.45 -7.39
N VAL A 35 -18.34 8.95 -6.47
CA VAL A 35 -16.88 9.10 -6.63
C VAL A 35 -16.19 8.18 -5.62
N ILE A 36 -15.44 7.20 -6.13
CA ILE A 36 -14.72 6.25 -5.29
C ILE A 36 -13.23 6.59 -5.33
N VAL A 37 -12.64 6.89 -4.18
CA VAL A 37 -11.19 7.08 -4.03
C VAL A 37 -10.65 5.90 -3.25
N THR A 38 -9.81 5.10 -3.90
CA THR A 38 -9.17 3.95 -3.27
C THR A 38 -7.89 4.37 -2.54
N GLY A 39 -7.62 3.75 -1.41
CA GLY A 39 -6.43 4.00 -0.60
C GLY A 39 -6.60 5.02 0.53
N ASP A 40 -7.69 5.77 0.59
CA ASP A 40 -7.91 6.79 1.63
C ASP A 40 -8.19 6.20 3.01
N VAL A 41 -8.64 4.95 3.07
CA VAL A 41 -8.96 4.28 4.33
C VAL A 41 -7.73 3.70 5.04
N ILE A 42 -6.62 3.56 4.34
CA ILE A 42 -5.38 3.07 4.94
C ILE A 42 -4.74 4.13 5.83
N ASN A 43 -4.23 3.71 6.99
CA ASN A 43 -3.60 4.59 7.95
C ASN A 43 -2.38 3.92 8.59
N LYS A 44 -1.31 4.68 8.84
CA LYS A 44 -0.02 4.19 9.37
C LYS A 44 0.62 3.07 8.55
N VAL A 45 0.33 3.00 7.27
CA VAL A 45 1.07 2.17 6.32
C VAL A 45 2.10 3.06 5.64
N VAL A 46 3.37 2.78 5.86
CA VAL A 46 4.48 3.61 5.41
C VAL A 46 5.39 2.85 4.45
N THR A 47 6.21 3.59 3.73
CA THR A 47 7.24 2.98 2.87
C THR A 47 8.43 2.54 3.72
N GLY A 48 8.93 1.34 3.48
CA GLY A 48 10.09 0.80 4.15
C GLY A 48 11.03 0.10 3.18
N LYS A 49 12.32 0.17 3.45
CA LYS A 49 13.35 -0.51 2.66
C LYS A 49 13.83 -1.76 3.39
N ILE A 50 13.81 -2.89 2.72
CA ILE A 50 14.32 -4.14 3.27
C ILE A 50 15.84 -4.10 3.29
N ILE A 51 16.42 -4.11 4.49
CA ILE A 51 17.89 -4.07 4.68
C ILE A 51 18.47 -5.48 4.65
N LYS A 52 17.80 -6.42 5.32
CA LYS A 52 18.28 -7.79 5.49
C LYS A 52 17.11 -8.77 5.51
N ILE A 53 17.32 -9.93 4.91
CA ILE A 53 16.37 -11.04 4.89
C ILE A 53 17.06 -12.29 5.45
N GLU A 54 16.47 -12.91 6.47
CA GLU A 54 16.93 -14.14 7.07
C GLU A 54 15.79 -15.19 7.10
N LYS A 55 16.15 -16.45 7.05
CA LYS A 55 15.16 -17.51 7.19
C LYS A 55 14.73 -17.63 8.66
N HIS A 56 13.45 -17.92 8.88
CA HIS A 56 12.93 -18.18 10.20
C HIS A 56 13.48 -19.54 10.71
N PRO A 57 13.98 -19.63 11.97
CA PRO A 57 14.60 -20.85 12.49
C PRO A 57 13.61 -22.00 12.65
N ASP A 58 12.34 -21.71 12.93
CA ASP A 58 11.31 -22.72 13.22
C ASP A 58 10.22 -22.85 12.14
N ALA A 59 10.33 -22.11 11.04
CA ALA A 59 9.33 -22.11 9.96
C ALA A 59 10.01 -21.91 8.60
N GLU A 60 10.02 -22.95 7.78
CA GLU A 60 10.66 -22.92 6.45
C GLU A 60 10.04 -21.90 5.49
N LYS A 61 8.74 -21.61 5.66
CA LYS A 61 7.97 -20.72 4.80
C LYS A 61 7.99 -19.27 5.26
N LEU A 62 8.63 -18.96 6.38
CA LEU A 62 8.71 -17.61 6.91
C LEU A 62 10.12 -17.05 6.77
N SER A 63 10.18 -15.75 6.54
CA SER A 63 11.41 -14.96 6.51
C SER A 63 11.34 -13.85 7.54
N ILE A 64 12.48 -13.55 8.15
CA ILE A 64 12.65 -12.45 9.10
C ILE A 64 13.36 -11.33 8.35
N CYS A 65 12.74 -10.16 8.30
CA CYS A 65 13.27 -9.01 7.60
C CYS A 65 13.59 -7.87 8.56
N GLN A 66 14.71 -7.22 8.36
CA GLN A 66 15.03 -5.94 8.98
C GLN A 66 14.68 -4.85 7.98
N VAL A 67 13.87 -3.87 8.40
CA VAL A 67 13.28 -2.87 7.51
C VAL A 67 13.55 -1.47 8.05
N ASP A 68 14.11 -0.63 7.20
CA ASP A 68 14.28 0.79 7.47
C ASP A 68 13.02 1.55 7.04
N VAL A 69 12.34 2.13 8.01
CA VAL A 69 11.15 2.97 7.80
C VAL A 69 11.45 4.45 8.06
N ASN A 70 12.70 4.85 7.92
CA ASN A 70 13.18 6.19 8.25
C ASN A 70 12.97 6.57 9.73
N ALA A 71 13.07 5.58 10.61
CA ALA A 71 13.07 5.73 12.05
C ALA A 71 14.50 5.62 12.60
N GLU A 72 14.68 5.85 13.90
CA GLU A 72 16.00 5.75 14.54
C GLU A 72 16.62 4.35 14.44
N GLU A 73 15.77 3.32 14.48
CA GLU A 73 16.20 1.93 14.36
C GLU A 73 15.34 1.16 13.35
N PRO A 74 15.93 0.20 12.62
CA PRO A 74 15.17 -0.70 11.77
C PRO A 74 14.18 -1.51 12.59
N ILE A 75 13.05 -1.84 12.00
CA ILE A 75 12.05 -2.71 12.60
C ILE A 75 12.15 -4.13 12.05
N GLN A 76 11.79 -5.11 12.86
CA GLN A 76 11.76 -6.51 12.44
C GLN A 76 10.36 -6.90 12.01
N ILE A 77 10.26 -7.51 10.83
CA ILE A 77 8.99 -8.02 10.27
C ILE A 77 9.19 -9.45 9.83
N VAL A 78 8.26 -10.32 10.23
CA VAL A 78 8.21 -11.71 9.80
C VAL A 78 7.13 -11.86 8.72
N THR A 79 7.49 -12.47 7.60
CA THR A 79 6.59 -12.59 6.44
C THR A 79 6.74 -13.95 5.75
N ALA A 80 5.66 -14.39 5.10
CA ALA A 80 5.65 -15.55 4.22
C ALA A 80 5.88 -15.20 2.74
N ALA A 81 6.04 -13.93 2.41
CA ALA A 81 6.27 -13.49 1.04
C ALA A 81 7.63 -13.96 0.51
N THR A 82 7.67 -14.29 -0.76
CA THR A 82 8.86 -14.82 -1.44
C THR A 82 9.35 -13.98 -2.61
N ASN A 83 8.56 -12.98 -3.03
CA ASN A 83 8.86 -12.12 -4.19
C ASN A 83 9.69 -10.88 -3.86
N MET A 84 10.18 -10.77 -2.64
CA MET A 84 10.98 -9.64 -2.17
C MET A 84 12.47 -9.95 -2.18
N LYS A 85 13.27 -8.89 -2.26
CA LYS A 85 14.74 -8.94 -2.18
C LYS A 85 15.24 -7.89 -1.21
N GLU A 86 16.49 -8.07 -0.75
CA GLU A 86 17.18 -7.01 -0.02
C GLU A 86 17.29 -5.74 -0.90
N GLN A 87 17.14 -4.57 -0.29
CA GLN A 87 17.07 -3.26 -0.92
C GLN A 87 15.75 -2.91 -1.62
N ASP A 88 14.77 -3.81 -1.65
CA ASP A 88 13.45 -3.47 -2.15
C ASP A 88 12.71 -2.51 -1.22
N VAL A 89 11.96 -1.58 -1.80
CA VAL A 89 11.07 -0.68 -1.07
C VAL A 89 9.66 -1.25 -1.13
N VAL A 90 9.04 -1.44 0.04
CA VAL A 90 7.73 -2.09 0.16
C VAL A 90 6.83 -1.32 1.11
N PRO A 91 5.50 -1.45 0.98
CA PRO A 91 4.58 -0.91 1.98
C PRO A 91 4.65 -1.70 3.29
N VAL A 92 4.75 -0.99 4.39
CA VAL A 92 4.85 -1.56 5.74
C VAL A 92 3.70 -1.06 6.60
N ALA A 93 2.85 -1.97 7.04
CA ALA A 93 1.81 -1.68 8.03
C ALA A 93 2.41 -1.72 9.43
N LEU A 94 2.51 -0.59 10.07
CA LEU A 94 3.03 -0.45 11.44
C LEU A 94 2.00 -0.88 12.48
N HIS A 95 2.43 -1.04 13.74
CA HIS A 95 1.51 -1.27 14.85
C HIS A 95 0.46 -0.15 14.95
N GLY A 96 -0.79 -0.53 15.01
CA GLY A 96 -1.92 0.41 15.02
C GLY A 96 -2.36 0.91 13.65
N SER A 97 -1.79 0.36 12.56
CA SER A 97 -2.22 0.68 11.20
C SER A 97 -3.59 0.08 10.88
N THR A 98 -4.27 0.69 9.91
CA THR A 98 -5.53 0.21 9.36
C THR A 98 -5.37 -0.07 7.87
N LEU A 99 -5.77 -1.26 7.43
CA LEU A 99 -5.78 -1.67 6.03
C LEU A 99 -7.08 -1.23 5.33
N ALA A 100 -7.14 -1.41 4.01
CA ALA A 100 -8.27 -1.00 3.19
C ALA A 100 -9.59 -1.69 3.57
N ASP A 101 -9.54 -2.91 4.09
CA ASP A 101 -10.70 -3.67 4.57
C ASP A 101 -11.11 -3.33 6.01
N GLY A 102 -10.43 -2.41 6.66
CA GLY A 102 -10.64 -2.04 8.06
C GLY A 102 -9.86 -2.87 9.07
N THR A 103 -9.07 -3.85 8.63
CA THR A 103 -8.24 -4.68 9.51
C THR A 103 -7.18 -3.83 10.20
N LYS A 104 -7.09 -3.95 11.52
CA LYS A 104 -6.06 -3.28 12.33
C LYS A 104 -4.86 -4.19 12.55
N ILE A 105 -3.68 -3.68 12.25
CA ILE A 105 -2.43 -4.41 12.41
C ILE A 105 -1.84 -4.12 13.79
N LYS A 106 -1.44 -5.17 14.48
CA LYS A 106 -0.78 -5.08 15.78
C LYS A 106 0.54 -5.84 15.73
N LYS A 107 1.53 -5.34 16.47
CA LYS A 107 2.76 -6.09 16.69
C LYS A 107 2.44 -7.39 17.42
N GLY A 108 3.11 -8.45 17.05
CA GLY A 108 2.90 -9.77 17.64
C GLY A 108 4.08 -10.69 17.39
N LYS A 109 3.88 -11.96 17.63
CA LYS A 109 4.89 -12.98 17.36
C LYS A 109 4.37 -13.97 16.33
N LEU A 110 5.20 -14.31 15.37
CA LEU A 110 4.94 -15.38 14.40
C LEU A 110 5.93 -16.49 14.65
N ARG A 111 5.41 -17.66 15.09
CA ARG A 111 6.24 -18.80 15.46
C ARG A 111 7.33 -18.47 16.49
N GLY A 112 7.00 -17.63 17.49
CA GLY A 112 7.90 -17.23 18.55
C GLY A 112 8.85 -16.06 18.23
N VAL A 113 8.89 -15.59 16.99
CA VAL A 113 9.71 -14.46 16.57
C VAL A 113 8.88 -13.18 16.51
N PRO A 114 9.30 -12.08 17.18
CA PRO A 114 8.58 -10.83 17.16
C PRO A 114 8.48 -10.23 15.76
N SER A 115 7.30 -9.73 15.42
CA SER A 115 7.06 -8.94 14.20
C SER A 115 6.40 -7.63 14.59
N ASN A 116 7.04 -6.52 14.24
CA ASN A 116 6.60 -5.17 14.61
C ASN A 116 5.69 -4.52 13.57
N GLY A 117 5.21 -5.29 12.62
CA GLY A 117 4.34 -4.84 11.55
C GLY A 117 4.11 -5.95 10.55
N MET A 118 3.59 -5.56 9.39
CA MET A 118 3.29 -6.47 8.29
C MET A 118 3.61 -5.80 6.96
N PHE A 119 4.12 -6.55 6.02
CA PHE A 119 4.22 -6.09 4.62
C PHE A 119 2.84 -6.19 3.96
N CYS A 120 2.54 -5.27 3.07
CA CYS A 120 1.27 -5.22 2.38
C CYS A 120 1.39 -5.52 0.89
N SER A 121 0.38 -6.22 0.36
CA SER A 121 0.16 -6.36 -1.08
C SER A 121 -0.73 -5.22 -1.59
N GLU A 122 -0.86 -5.10 -2.91
CA GLU A 122 -1.80 -4.15 -3.52
C GLU A 122 -3.24 -4.42 -3.09
N GLU A 123 -3.62 -5.67 -2.91
CA GLU A 123 -4.94 -6.08 -2.46
C GLU A 123 -5.24 -5.58 -1.03
N GLU A 124 -4.29 -5.73 -0.12
CA GLU A 124 -4.41 -5.24 1.27
C GLU A 124 -4.48 -3.72 1.37
N LEU A 125 -3.88 -3.02 0.40
CA LEU A 125 -3.96 -1.56 0.28
C LEU A 125 -5.22 -1.07 -0.43
N GLY A 126 -6.03 -1.98 -1.00
CA GLY A 126 -7.24 -1.65 -1.74
C GLY A 126 -7.00 -1.00 -3.10
N ILE A 127 -5.81 -1.17 -3.66
CA ILE A 127 -5.41 -0.59 -4.95
C ILE A 127 -5.20 -1.64 -6.05
N ALA A 128 -5.48 -2.91 -5.75
CA ALA A 128 -5.41 -3.97 -6.74
C ALA A 128 -6.42 -3.72 -7.87
N GLY A 129 -5.97 -3.92 -9.11
CA GLY A 129 -6.83 -3.86 -10.29
C GLY A 129 -7.65 -5.14 -10.46
N ASP A 130 -8.19 -5.33 -11.66
CA ASP A 130 -8.98 -6.53 -12.01
C ASP A 130 -8.14 -7.80 -12.13
N GLU A 131 -6.82 -7.66 -12.21
CA GLU A 131 -5.91 -8.80 -12.28
C GLU A 131 -5.51 -9.30 -10.89
N PRO A 132 -5.41 -10.62 -10.68
CA PRO A 132 -4.96 -11.16 -9.41
C PRO A 132 -3.49 -10.77 -9.18
N VAL A 133 -3.21 -10.18 -8.01
CA VAL A 133 -1.87 -9.81 -7.59
C VAL A 133 -1.33 -10.89 -6.66
N VAL A 134 -0.18 -11.43 -6.99
CA VAL A 134 0.52 -12.42 -6.18
C VAL A 134 1.74 -11.79 -5.51
N GLY A 135 1.76 -11.83 -4.18
CA GLY A 135 2.88 -11.36 -3.37
C GLY A 135 2.79 -9.89 -2.97
N LEU A 136 3.90 -9.37 -2.49
CA LEU A 136 4.00 -8.00 -1.99
C LEU A 136 4.06 -6.99 -3.14
N MET A 137 3.56 -5.79 -2.87
CA MET A 137 3.79 -4.64 -3.73
C MET A 137 5.25 -4.18 -3.59
N ILE A 138 5.96 -4.09 -4.70
CA ILE A 138 7.34 -3.57 -4.75
C ILE A 138 7.31 -2.17 -5.34
N LEU A 139 7.83 -1.21 -4.60
CA LEU A 139 7.90 0.19 -5.02
C LEU A 139 9.23 0.50 -5.71
N PRO A 140 9.30 1.59 -6.51
CA PRO A 140 10.56 2.04 -7.09
C PRO A 140 11.62 2.35 -6.01
N GLU A 141 12.88 2.06 -6.29
CA GLU A 141 13.99 2.28 -5.35
C GLU A 141 14.15 3.73 -4.88
N ASN A 142 13.73 4.68 -5.71
CA ASN A 142 13.78 6.12 -5.39
C ASN A 142 12.61 6.62 -4.55
N THR A 143 11.70 5.73 -4.12
CA THR A 143 10.57 6.10 -3.28
C THR A 143 11.07 6.59 -1.91
N PRO A 144 10.62 7.76 -1.41
CA PRO A 144 10.99 8.24 -0.09
C PRO A 144 10.55 7.25 1.00
N LEU A 145 11.41 6.99 1.97
CA LEU A 145 11.13 6.10 3.10
C LEU A 145 10.37 6.80 4.22
N GLY A 146 9.55 6.04 4.95
CA GLY A 146 8.81 6.55 6.08
C GLY A 146 7.61 7.43 5.70
N LYS A 147 7.26 7.51 4.43
CA LYS A 147 6.07 8.22 3.96
C LYS A 147 4.84 7.33 4.03
N GLU A 148 3.72 7.89 4.46
CA GLU A 148 2.46 7.15 4.41
C GLU A 148 2.09 6.80 2.97
N MET A 149 1.63 5.58 2.75
CA MET A 149 1.32 5.09 1.40
C MET A 149 0.25 5.91 0.70
N LYS A 150 -0.69 6.49 1.42
CA LYS A 150 -1.70 7.41 0.86
C LYS A 150 -1.09 8.70 0.28
N GLU A 151 0.11 9.11 0.73
CA GLU A 151 0.84 10.26 0.21
C GLU A 151 1.69 9.93 -1.01
N VAL A 152 1.99 8.65 -1.25
CA VAL A 152 2.85 8.18 -2.36
C VAL A 152 2.08 8.01 -3.67
N LYS A 153 0.91 8.61 -3.80
CA LYS A 153 0.07 8.64 -5.03
C LYS A 153 -0.33 7.27 -5.58
N ILE A 154 -0.54 6.30 -4.70
CA ILE A 154 -0.99 4.97 -5.10
C ILE A 154 -2.51 4.82 -5.12
N GLY A 155 -3.24 5.76 -4.52
CA GLY A 155 -4.69 5.79 -4.58
C GLY A 155 -5.18 5.99 -6.02
N ARG A 156 -6.20 5.24 -6.43
CA ARG A 156 -6.87 5.37 -7.73
C ARG A 156 -8.26 5.94 -7.52
N ALA A 157 -8.60 6.99 -8.24
CA ALA A 157 -9.93 7.56 -8.22
C ALA A 157 -10.75 7.05 -9.40
N HIS A 158 -12.04 6.83 -9.16
CA HIS A 158 -13.02 6.41 -10.16
C HIS A 158 -14.24 7.35 -10.09
N VAL A 159 -14.81 7.64 -11.20
CA VAL A 159 -16.04 8.41 -11.33
C VAL A 159 -17.11 7.67 -12.11
#